data_50239cc06c560cecef2c2a48f36bb7bb
#
_entry.id   50239cc06c560cecef2c2a48f36bb7bb
#
_cell.length_a   1.000
_cell.length_b   1.000
_cell.length_c   1.000
_cell.angle_alpha   90.00
_cell.angle_beta   90.00
_cell.angle_gamma   90.00
#
_symmetry.space_group_name_H-M   'P 1'
#
loop_
_entity.id
_entity.type
_entity.pdbx_description
1 polymer ?
#
loop_
_entity_poly.entity_id
_entity_poly.type
_entity_poly.pdbx_seq_one_letter_code
_entity_poly.pdbx_strand_id
1 'polypeptide(L)'
;MINENRQPIEAVLFDWGGTLATWHTIDLFAVWRSVAELIDAQRADELAAKLVAAEDSVWARSRDDHLSSTLEEVCALADVVLTPAALAEYERQWHPHTELDPDATEMLAELKDRGLKVGVLSNTIWSRQRHEDIFARDGILDLFDGAVYTSEVPWTKPHPEAFLAAMRAAGATEPARCLFVGDRLFDDVWGAQNVGMRTVHIPHSAIPANQIGHTVGEPDATIQRLSELPEIIDGWNKTAA
;
A
#
# COMPACT_ATOMS: atom_id res chain seq x y z
N MET A 1 -6.26 28.70 -10.75
CA MET A 1 -5.69 29.68 -9.79
C MET A 1 -4.70 28.90 -8.94
N ILE A 2 -3.41 29.18 -9.05
CA ILE A 2 -2.37 28.58 -8.21
C ILE A 2 -2.61 29.10 -6.79
N ASN A 3 -2.86 28.18 -5.86
CA ASN A 3 -3.13 28.54 -4.46
C ASN A 3 -1.81 29.04 -3.85
N GLU A 4 -1.61 30.35 -3.74
CA GLU A 4 -0.38 31.04 -3.32
C GLU A 4 0.01 30.76 -1.85
N ASN A 5 -0.68 29.87 -1.13
CA ASN A 5 -0.46 29.60 0.30
C ASN A 5 -0.13 28.13 0.58
N ARG A 6 0.47 27.41 -0.36
CA ARG A 6 0.87 26.01 -0.13
C ARG A 6 2.16 25.97 0.68
N GLN A 7 2.12 25.25 1.81
CA GLN A 7 3.28 25.07 2.69
C GLN A 7 4.33 24.13 2.05
N PRO A 8 5.61 24.24 2.40
CA PRO A 8 6.64 23.31 1.94
C PRO A 8 6.37 21.90 2.45
N ILE A 9 6.68 20.89 1.62
CA ILE A 9 6.56 19.49 1.98
C ILE A 9 7.68 19.12 2.97
N GLU A 10 7.31 18.45 4.04
CA GLU A 10 8.21 17.92 5.08
C GLU A 10 8.15 16.40 5.20
N ALA A 11 7.05 15.80 4.74
CA ALA A 11 6.86 14.36 4.80
C ALA A 11 6.29 13.82 3.48
N VAL A 12 6.76 12.65 3.09
CA VAL A 12 6.27 11.88 1.93
C VAL A 12 5.79 10.53 2.41
N LEU A 13 4.53 10.23 2.16
CA LEU A 13 3.89 8.96 2.48
C LEU A 13 3.62 8.21 1.19
N PHE A 14 3.88 6.93 1.18
CA PHE A 14 3.72 6.08 0.01
C PHE A 14 2.69 5.00 0.26
N ASP A 15 1.88 4.71 -0.76
CA ASP A 15 1.35 3.38 -0.93
C ASP A 15 2.47 2.40 -1.26
N TRP A 16 2.24 1.10 -1.03
CA TRP A 16 3.26 0.08 -1.31
C TRP A 16 2.97 -0.72 -2.56
N GLY A 17 1.89 -1.48 -2.59
CA GLY A 17 1.59 -2.42 -3.68
C GLY A 17 1.05 -1.73 -4.93
N GLY A 18 1.83 -1.66 -6.00
CA GLY A 18 1.52 -0.89 -7.21
C GLY A 18 2.20 0.48 -7.24
N THR A 19 2.89 0.87 -6.16
CA THR A 19 3.60 2.14 -6.04
C THR A 19 5.11 1.93 -5.81
N LEU A 20 5.50 1.44 -4.63
CA LEU A 20 6.90 1.08 -4.33
C LEU A 20 7.26 -0.33 -4.77
N ALA A 21 6.28 -1.22 -4.87
CA ALA A 21 6.43 -2.56 -5.42
C ALA A 21 5.57 -2.69 -6.68
N THR A 22 6.07 -3.42 -7.67
CA THR A 22 5.34 -3.66 -8.91
C THR A 22 4.10 -4.52 -8.64
N TRP A 23 2.98 -4.19 -9.30
CA TRP A 23 1.76 -4.98 -9.24
C TRP A 23 1.65 -5.88 -10.47
N HIS A 24 1.44 -7.17 -10.24
CA HIS A 24 1.17 -8.15 -11.29
C HIS A 24 -0.20 -8.79 -11.05
N THR A 25 -0.89 -9.15 -12.14
CA THR A 25 -2.13 -9.93 -12.03
C THR A 25 -1.82 -11.29 -11.43
N ILE A 26 -2.56 -11.67 -10.40
CA ILE A 26 -2.41 -12.94 -9.70
C ILE A 26 -3.64 -13.82 -9.89
N ASP A 27 -3.41 -15.11 -10.08
CA ASP A 27 -4.48 -16.12 -9.98
C ASP A 27 -4.63 -16.52 -8.50
N LEU A 28 -5.53 -15.83 -7.82
CA LEU A 28 -5.76 -16.02 -6.38
C LEU A 28 -6.22 -17.45 -6.05
N PHE A 29 -7.01 -18.08 -6.96
CA PHE A 29 -7.41 -19.47 -6.76
C PHE A 29 -6.21 -20.41 -6.84
N ALA A 30 -5.31 -20.22 -7.80
CA ALA A 30 -4.10 -21.04 -7.90
C ALA A 30 -3.18 -20.86 -6.68
N VAL A 31 -3.06 -19.65 -6.15
CA VAL A 31 -2.31 -19.39 -4.89
C VAL A 31 -2.93 -20.17 -3.74
N TRP A 32 -4.21 -20.00 -3.46
CA TRP A 32 -4.88 -20.68 -2.36
C TRP A 32 -4.95 -22.19 -2.54
N ARG A 33 -5.00 -22.67 -3.79
CA ARG A 33 -4.97 -24.11 -4.08
C ARG A 33 -3.63 -24.73 -3.70
N SER A 34 -2.52 -24.08 -4.02
CA SER A 34 -1.19 -24.59 -3.63
C SER A 34 -1.00 -24.60 -2.10
N VAL A 35 -1.53 -23.61 -1.41
CA VAL A 35 -1.57 -23.55 0.07
C VAL A 35 -2.43 -24.69 0.64
N ALA A 36 -3.63 -24.88 0.09
CA ALA A 36 -4.60 -25.89 0.53
C ALA A 36 -4.08 -27.32 0.33
N GLU A 37 -3.27 -27.59 -0.71
CA GLU A 37 -2.60 -28.88 -0.93
C GLU A 37 -1.71 -29.30 0.24
N LEU A 38 -1.11 -28.35 0.95
CA LEU A 38 -0.28 -28.60 2.14
C LEU A 38 -1.09 -28.79 3.43
N ILE A 39 -2.39 -28.51 3.38
CA ILE A 39 -3.32 -28.70 4.50
C ILE A 39 -4.07 -30.01 4.33
N ASP A 40 -4.72 -30.20 3.20
CA ASP A 40 -5.45 -31.42 2.82
C ASP A 40 -5.52 -31.54 1.28
N ALA A 41 -4.62 -32.33 0.70
CA ALA A 41 -4.54 -32.50 -0.75
C ALA A 41 -5.81 -33.05 -1.41
N GLN A 42 -6.63 -33.83 -0.66
CA GLN A 42 -7.89 -34.37 -1.21
C GLN A 42 -8.99 -33.32 -1.27
N ARG A 43 -8.90 -32.26 -0.46
CA ARG A 43 -9.86 -31.17 -0.38
C ARG A 43 -9.30 -29.84 -0.87
N ALA A 44 -8.15 -29.85 -1.56
CA ALA A 44 -7.43 -28.62 -1.94
C ALA A 44 -8.33 -27.64 -2.72
N ASP A 45 -9.07 -28.10 -3.71
CA ASP A 45 -9.97 -27.24 -4.50
C ASP A 45 -11.13 -26.67 -3.66
N GLU A 46 -11.71 -27.46 -2.73
CA GLU A 46 -12.76 -27.00 -1.83
C GLU A 46 -12.23 -25.92 -0.86
N LEU A 47 -11.07 -26.16 -0.25
CA LEU A 47 -10.46 -25.23 0.70
C LEU A 47 -10.00 -23.94 -0.01
N ALA A 48 -9.43 -24.06 -1.20
CA ALA A 48 -9.07 -22.90 -2.02
C ALA A 48 -10.29 -22.03 -2.34
N ALA A 49 -11.40 -22.63 -2.76
CA ALA A 49 -12.61 -21.89 -3.05
C ALA A 49 -13.16 -21.15 -1.82
N LYS A 50 -13.10 -21.75 -0.62
CA LYS A 50 -13.48 -21.10 0.64
C LYS A 50 -12.57 -19.93 0.98
N LEU A 51 -11.26 -20.10 0.83
CA LEU A 51 -10.28 -19.05 1.11
C LEU A 51 -10.42 -17.88 0.14
N VAL A 52 -10.62 -18.13 -1.16
CA VAL A 52 -10.91 -17.07 -2.14
C VAL A 52 -12.19 -16.32 -1.77
N ALA A 53 -13.28 -17.03 -1.45
CA ALA A 53 -14.55 -16.38 -1.07
C ALA A 53 -14.41 -15.55 0.22
N ALA A 54 -13.64 -16.03 1.20
CA ALA A 54 -13.35 -15.31 2.42
C ALA A 54 -12.53 -14.05 2.15
N GLU A 55 -11.47 -14.15 1.34
CA GLU A 55 -10.64 -13.01 0.96
C GLU A 55 -11.43 -11.98 0.15
N ASP A 56 -12.24 -12.41 -0.82
CA ASP A 56 -13.13 -11.52 -1.57
C ASP A 56 -14.09 -10.76 -0.64
N SER A 57 -14.60 -11.42 0.40
CA SER A 57 -15.53 -10.80 1.35
C SER A 57 -14.86 -9.70 2.20
N VAL A 58 -13.63 -9.90 2.64
CA VAL A 58 -12.90 -8.89 3.42
C VAL A 58 -12.47 -7.71 2.54
N TRP A 59 -12.09 -7.96 1.27
CA TRP A 59 -11.80 -6.88 0.33
C TRP A 59 -13.05 -6.12 -0.10
N ALA A 60 -14.21 -6.77 -0.21
CA ALA A 60 -15.49 -6.09 -0.43
C ALA A 60 -15.82 -5.15 0.74
N ARG A 61 -15.66 -5.60 1.98
CA ARG A 61 -15.82 -4.76 3.18
C ARG A 61 -14.82 -3.59 3.23
N SER A 62 -13.58 -3.82 2.84
CA SER A 62 -12.59 -2.75 2.71
C SER A 62 -13.01 -1.70 1.68
N ARG A 63 -13.49 -2.12 0.52
CA ARG A 63 -13.95 -1.23 -0.55
C ARG A 63 -15.21 -0.46 -0.17
N ASP A 64 -16.19 -1.12 0.45
CA ASP A 64 -17.53 -0.59 0.65
C ASP A 64 -17.67 0.17 1.98
N ASP A 65 -17.01 -0.31 3.04
CA ASP A 65 -17.12 0.19 4.42
C ASP A 65 -15.80 0.80 4.94
N HIS A 66 -14.71 0.69 4.18
CA HIS A 66 -13.35 1.12 4.54
C HIS A 66 -12.84 0.47 5.83
N LEU A 67 -13.26 -0.75 6.11
CA LEU A 67 -12.87 -1.53 7.28
C LEU A 67 -11.71 -2.48 6.94
N SER A 68 -10.76 -2.56 7.83
CA SER A 68 -9.58 -3.42 7.71
C SER A 68 -9.90 -4.89 8.01
N SER A 69 -8.95 -5.74 7.68
CA SER A 69 -8.99 -7.18 7.95
C SER A 69 -7.56 -7.72 8.08
N THR A 70 -7.45 -8.95 8.55
CA THR A 70 -6.19 -9.68 8.64
C THR A 70 -6.24 -11.02 7.91
N LEU A 71 -5.07 -11.60 7.64
CA LEU A 71 -4.98 -12.95 7.07
C LEU A 71 -5.61 -14.00 7.98
N GLU A 72 -5.48 -13.83 9.31
CA GLU A 72 -6.11 -14.68 10.30
C GLU A 72 -7.64 -14.63 10.20
N GLU A 73 -8.20 -13.45 9.93
CA GLU A 73 -9.66 -13.31 9.73
C GLU A 73 -10.10 -14.01 8.45
N VAL A 74 -9.37 -13.89 7.35
CA VAL A 74 -9.65 -14.67 6.12
C VAL A 74 -9.67 -16.17 6.40
N CYS A 75 -8.66 -16.66 7.11
CA CYS A 75 -8.58 -18.07 7.49
C CYS A 75 -9.73 -18.51 8.40
N ALA A 76 -10.12 -17.67 9.37
CA ALA A 76 -11.24 -17.94 10.27
C ALA A 76 -12.57 -17.99 9.53
N LEU A 77 -12.81 -17.08 8.59
CA LEU A 77 -14.01 -17.07 7.74
C LEU A 77 -14.11 -18.31 6.84
N ALA A 78 -12.97 -18.81 6.38
CA ALA A 78 -12.89 -20.02 5.57
C ALA A 78 -12.97 -21.33 6.40
N ASP A 79 -12.93 -21.26 7.73
CA ASP A 79 -12.76 -22.40 8.65
C ASP A 79 -11.49 -23.21 8.30
N VAL A 80 -10.37 -22.51 8.09
CA VAL A 80 -9.07 -23.07 7.73
C VAL A 80 -8.01 -22.61 8.73
N VAL A 81 -7.14 -23.53 9.12
CA VAL A 81 -5.95 -23.22 9.93
C VAL A 81 -4.70 -23.40 9.08
N LEU A 82 -3.94 -22.33 8.88
CA LEU A 82 -2.67 -22.41 8.17
C LEU A 82 -1.61 -23.09 9.06
N THR A 83 -1.03 -24.16 8.53
CA THR A 83 0.19 -24.74 9.12
C THR A 83 1.38 -23.83 8.77
N PRO A 84 2.52 -23.93 9.48
CA PRO A 84 3.72 -23.17 9.11
C PRO A 84 4.16 -23.42 7.65
N ALA A 85 4.01 -24.65 7.14
CA ALA A 85 4.33 -24.99 5.76
C ALA A 85 3.37 -24.31 4.76
N ALA A 86 2.06 -24.29 5.08
CA ALA A 86 1.05 -23.63 4.25
C ALA A 86 1.23 -22.10 4.23
N LEU A 87 1.61 -21.50 5.37
CA LEU A 87 1.93 -20.06 5.43
C LEU A 87 3.18 -19.75 4.59
N ALA A 88 4.24 -20.56 4.71
CA ALA A 88 5.45 -20.38 3.91
C ALA A 88 5.17 -20.51 2.39
N GLU A 89 4.26 -21.42 2.01
CA GLU A 89 3.81 -21.54 0.62
C GLU A 89 3.03 -20.30 0.15
N TYR A 90 2.10 -19.80 0.98
CA TYR A 90 1.39 -18.55 0.69
C TYR A 90 2.38 -17.39 0.45
N GLU A 91 3.35 -17.22 1.33
CA GLU A 91 4.38 -16.19 1.20
C GLU A 91 5.25 -16.37 -0.06
N ARG A 92 5.58 -17.62 -0.41
CA ARG A 92 6.34 -17.95 -1.62
C ARG A 92 5.57 -17.59 -2.90
N GLN A 93 4.26 -17.85 -2.92
CA GLN A 93 3.40 -17.51 -4.07
C GLN A 93 3.31 -16.00 -4.28
N TRP A 94 3.30 -15.23 -3.20
CA TRP A 94 3.26 -13.77 -3.26
C TRP A 94 4.62 -13.11 -3.54
N HIS A 95 5.73 -13.85 -3.47
CA HIS A 95 7.07 -13.29 -3.65
C HIS A 95 7.24 -12.48 -4.94
N PRO A 96 6.80 -12.93 -6.13
CA PRO A 96 6.93 -12.14 -7.36
C PRO A 96 6.14 -10.82 -7.35
N HIS A 97 5.14 -10.71 -6.47
CA HIS A 97 4.30 -9.52 -6.32
C HIS A 97 4.82 -8.56 -5.24
N THR A 98 6.01 -8.80 -4.73
CA THR A 98 6.70 -7.98 -3.73
C THR A 98 8.04 -7.48 -4.23
N GLU A 99 8.27 -7.52 -5.55
CA GLU A 99 9.49 -6.99 -6.15
C GLU A 99 9.45 -5.47 -6.11
N LEU A 100 10.54 -4.89 -5.57
CA LEU A 100 10.69 -3.45 -5.44
C LEU A 100 10.83 -2.79 -6.82
N ASP A 101 10.19 -1.62 -6.99
CA ASP A 101 10.43 -0.78 -8.16
C ASP A 101 11.91 -0.40 -8.24
N PRO A 102 12.55 -0.48 -9.42
CA PRO A 102 13.99 -0.26 -9.57
C PRO A 102 14.45 1.14 -9.15
N ASP A 103 13.58 2.14 -9.21
CA ASP A 103 13.91 3.50 -8.82
C ASP A 103 13.69 3.75 -7.31
N ALA A 104 13.01 2.85 -6.59
CA ALA A 104 12.52 3.12 -5.24
C ALA A 104 13.65 3.36 -4.24
N THR A 105 14.69 2.52 -4.23
CA THR A 105 15.79 2.65 -3.24
C THR A 105 16.51 3.98 -3.36
N GLU A 106 16.87 4.37 -4.59
CA GLU A 106 17.59 5.63 -4.83
C GLU A 106 16.70 6.84 -4.52
N MET A 107 15.44 6.82 -4.97
CA MET A 107 14.47 7.87 -4.70
C MET A 107 14.23 8.04 -3.20
N LEU A 108 14.02 6.95 -2.43
CA LEU A 108 13.82 7.01 -0.98
C LEU A 108 15.06 7.61 -0.28
N ALA A 109 16.26 7.18 -0.66
CA ALA A 109 17.50 7.74 -0.12
C ALA A 109 17.63 9.24 -0.41
N GLU A 110 17.30 9.67 -1.64
CA GLU A 110 17.30 11.09 -2.01
C GLU A 110 16.31 11.93 -1.18
N LEU A 111 15.13 11.38 -0.85
CA LEU A 111 14.18 12.07 0.03
C LEU A 111 14.74 12.22 1.45
N LYS A 112 15.41 11.19 1.97
CA LYS A 112 16.07 11.24 3.28
C LYS A 112 17.22 12.26 3.28
N ASP A 113 18.02 12.34 2.23
CA ASP A 113 19.12 13.32 2.08
C ASP A 113 18.60 14.77 2.06
N ARG A 114 17.36 15.00 1.59
CA ARG A 114 16.67 16.29 1.68
C ARG A 114 16.09 16.59 3.08
N GLY A 115 16.26 15.68 4.03
CA GLY A 115 15.72 15.80 5.38
C GLY A 115 14.20 15.58 5.49
N LEU A 116 13.59 15.01 4.46
CA LEU A 116 12.17 14.69 4.46
C LEU A 116 11.88 13.46 5.34
N LYS A 117 10.74 13.47 6.00
CA LYS A 117 10.19 12.28 6.63
C LYS A 117 9.60 11.36 5.55
N VAL A 118 9.81 10.07 5.70
CA VAL A 118 9.32 9.07 4.75
C VAL A 118 8.48 8.03 5.48
N GLY A 119 7.29 7.73 4.97
CA GLY A 119 6.40 6.75 5.58
C GLY A 119 5.67 5.89 4.56
N VAL A 120 5.08 4.80 5.04
CA VAL A 120 4.24 3.88 4.26
C VAL A 120 2.84 3.80 4.86
N LEU A 121 1.83 3.75 3.98
CA LEU A 121 0.46 3.36 4.29
C LEU A 121 0.00 2.31 3.27
N SER A 122 -0.08 1.06 3.68
CA SER A 122 -0.50 -0.04 2.81
C SER A 122 -1.87 -0.59 3.21
N ASN A 123 -2.81 -0.66 2.24
CA ASN A 123 -4.02 -1.47 2.39
C ASN A 123 -3.63 -2.94 2.26
N THR A 124 -3.74 -3.70 3.35
CA THR A 124 -3.21 -5.05 3.43
C THR A 124 -3.93 -5.90 4.48
N ILE A 125 -3.93 -7.20 4.26
CA ILE A 125 -4.29 -8.21 5.27
C ILE A 125 -3.06 -8.83 5.95
N TRP A 126 -1.86 -8.50 5.49
CA TRP A 126 -0.61 -9.08 6.00
C TRP A 126 -0.15 -8.39 7.27
N SER A 127 0.59 -9.13 8.10
CA SER A 127 1.17 -8.60 9.33
C SER A 127 2.28 -7.58 9.04
N ARG A 128 2.58 -6.75 10.05
CA ARG A 128 3.76 -5.86 10.06
C ARG A 128 5.03 -6.61 9.78
N GLN A 129 5.24 -7.74 10.48
CA GLN A 129 6.46 -8.54 10.35
C GLN A 129 6.68 -8.95 8.90
N ARG A 130 5.62 -9.37 8.19
CA ARG A 130 5.73 -9.75 6.77
C ARG A 130 6.21 -8.60 5.89
N HIS A 131 5.69 -7.39 6.09
CA HIS A 131 6.13 -6.21 5.32
C HIS A 131 7.56 -5.81 5.66
N GLU A 132 7.91 -5.80 6.96
CA GLU A 132 9.24 -5.43 7.41
C GLU A 132 10.31 -6.44 6.96
N ASP A 133 9.99 -7.74 6.89
CA ASP A 133 10.87 -8.76 6.31
C ASP A 133 11.12 -8.50 4.81
N ILE A 134 10.08 -8.09 4.06
CA ILE A 134 10.21 -7.70 2.65
C ILE A 134 11.09 -6.45 2.52
N PHE A 135 10.85 -5.42 3.31
CA PHE A 135 11.63 -4.17 3.26
C PHE A 135 13.09 -4.39 3.70
N ALA A 136 13.32 -5.28 4.67
CA ALA A 136 14.67 -5.66 5.09
C ALA A 136 15.40 -6.45 3.99
N ARG A 137 14.71 -7.39 3.32
CA ARG A 137 15.24 -8.10 2.15
C ARG A 137 15.71 -7.14 1.07
N ASP A 138 14.93 -6.09 0.81
CA ASP A 138 15.17 -5.12 -0.25
C ASP A 138 16.10 -3.97 0.19
N GLY A 139 16.51 -3.95 1.48
CA GLY A 139 17.44 -2.95 2.02
C GLY A 139 16.85 -1.56 2.20
N ILE A 140 15.50 -1.43 2.28
CA ILE A 140 14.80 -0.15 2.39
C ILE A 140 14.13 0.07 3.74
N LEU A 141 14.15 -0.91 4.66
CA LEU A 141 13.45 -0.81 5.94
C LEU A 141 13.88 0.44 6.74
N ASP A 142 15.18 0.70 6.81
CA ASP A 142 15.74 1.83 7.58
C ASP A 142 15.51 3.21 6.90
N LEU A 143 14.98 3.24 5.68
CA LEU A 143 14.65 4.49 4.99
C LEU A 143 13.29 5.06 5.41
N PHE A 144 12.45 4.25 6.08
CA PHE A 144 11.15 4.70 6.58
C PHE A 144 11.25 5.21 8.02
N ASP A 145 10.70 6.41 8.28
CA ASP A 145 10.51 6.96 9.63
C ASP A 145 9.29 6.32 10.32
N GLY A 146 8.35 5.75 9.55
CA GLY A 146 7.21 5.04 10.08
C GLY A 146 6.37 4.35 9.02
N ALA A 147 5.58 3.37 9.45
CA ALA A 147 4.70 2.63 8.58
C ALA A 147 3.37 2.30 9.27
N VAL A 148 2.30 2.31 8.50
CA VAL A 148 0.97 1.82 8.89
C VAL A 148 0.53 0.77 7.88
N TYR A 149 0.25 -0.42 8.38
CA TYR A 149 -0.37 -1.51 7.67
C TYR A 149 -1.81 -1.62 8.13
N THR A 150 -2.76 -1.60 7.22
CA THR A 150 -4.17 -1.51 7.62
C THR A 150 -4.66 -2.72 8.39
N SER A 151 -3.98 -3.85 8.33
CA SER A 151 -4.23 -5.01 9.21
C SER A 151 -4.06 -4.73 10.71
N GLU A 152 -3.44 -3.60 11.09
CA GLU A 152 -3.19 -3.21 12.49
C GLU A 152 -4.09 -2.07 12.99
N VAL A 153 -4.85 -1.46 12.09
CA VAL A 153 -5.73 -0.31 12.39
C VAL A 153 -7.14 -0.59 11.88
N PRO A 154 -8.19 0.05 12.42
CA PRO A 154 -9.56 -0.28 12.04
C PRO A 154 -9.93 0.08 10.60
N TRP A 155 -9.17 0.95 9.94
CA TRP A 155 -9.56 1.60 8.70
C TRP A 155 -8.58 1.35 7.56
N THR A 156 -9.13 1.19 6.34
CA THR A 156 -8.37 1.17 5.09
C THR A 156 -8.45 2.52 4.37
N LYS A 157 -7.52 2.80 3.45
CA LYS A 157 -7.71 3.87 2.48
C LYS A 157 -9.01 3.63 1.69
N PRO A 158 -9.80 4.66 1.41
CA PRO A 158 -9.53 6.10 1.56
C PRO A 158 -10.00 6.71 2.90
N HIS A 159 -10.21 5.94 3.97
CA HIS A 159 -10.68 6.50 5.24
C HIS A 159 -9.66 7.49 5.83
N PRO A 160 -10.08 8.71 6.26
CA PRO A 160 -9.18 9.76 6.75
C PRO A 160 -8.23 9.33 7.86
N GLU A 161 -8.70 8.52 8.81
CA GLU A 161 -7.88 8.07 9.94
C GLU A 161 -6.70 7.19 9.53
N ALA A 162 -6.77 6.47 8.41
CA ALA A 162 -5.65 5.70 7.89
C ALA A 162 -4.48 6.64 7.49
N PHE A 163 -4.76 7.71 6.77
CA PHE A 163 -3.76 8.72 6.38
C PHE A 163 -3.19 9.47 7.58
N LEU A 164 -4.05 9.90 8.51
CA LEU A 164 -3.62 10.59 9.71
C LEU A 164 -2.78 9.69 10.63
N ALA A 165 -3.08 8.39 10.67
CA ALA A 165 -2.26 7.42 11.39
C ALA A 165 -0.86 7.29 10.75
N ALA A 166 -0.78 7.17 9.42
CA ALA A 166 0.50 7.10 8.69
C ALA A 166 1.33 8.39 8.86
N MET A 167 0.69 9.55 8.77
CA MET A 167 1.32 10.84 9.03
C MET A 167 1.96 10.89 10.42
N ARG A 168 1.20 10.52 11.46
CA ARG A 168 1.71 10.48 12.86
C ARG A 168 2.85 9.47 13.02
N ALA A 169 2.73 8.28 12.40
CA ALA A 169 3.76 7.26 12.45
C ALA A 169 5.09 7.72 11.83
N ALA A 170 5.03 8.49 10.74
CA ALA A 170 6.21 9.10 10.12
C ALA A 170 6.75 10.35 10.88
N GLY A 171 6.09 10.75 11.98
CA GLY A 171 6.49 11.90 12.79
C GLY A 171 6.13 13.26 12.19
N ALA A 172 5.17 13.31 11.25
CA ALA A 172 4.59 14.54 10.73
C ALA A 172 3.31 14.91 11.51
N THR A 173 2.98 16.21 11.53
CA THR A 173 1.86 16.73 12.34
C THR A 173 0.83 17.51 11.53
N GLU A 174 1.19 18.01 10.35
CA GLU A 174 0.36 18.87 9.53
C GLU A 174 0.11 18.24 8.16
N PRO A 175 -1.13 17.83 7.83
CA PRO A 175 -1.43 17.24 6.53
C PRO A 175 -1.04 18.12 5.34
N ALA A 176 -1.18 19.45 5.45
CA ALA A 176 -0.84 20.41 4.38
C ALA A 176 0.67 20.42 4.03
N ARG A 177 1.52 19.84 4.88
CA ARG A 177 2.96 19.66 4.66
C ARG A 177 3.33 18.21 4.30
N CYS A 178 2.32 17.37 4.11
CA CYS A 178 2.50 15.98 3.69
C CYS A 178 2.15 15.82 2.21
N LEU A 179 2.91 14.94 1.57
CA LEU A 179 2.64 14.44 0.23
C LEU A 179 2.28 12.96 0.33
N PHE A 180 1.24 12.53 -0.36
CA PHE A 180 0.93 11.13 -0.56
C PHE A 180 1.17 10.73 -2.01
N VAL A 181 1.85 9.61 -2.21
CA VAL A 181 2.17 9.04 -3.52
C VAL A 181 1.51 7.68 -3.63
N GLY A 182 0.72 7.46 -4.68
CA GLY A 182 0.04 6.18 -4.88
C GLY A 182 -0.43 5.96 -6.32
N ASP A 183 -0.86 4.74 -6.61
CA ASP A 183 -1.27 4.31 -7.95
C ASP A 183 -2.80 4.37 -8.16
N ARG A 184 -3.59 4.56 -7.10
CA ARG A 184 -5.04 4.55 -7.15
C ARG A 184 -5.63 5.95 -6.95
N LEU A 185 -6.43 6.40 -7.95
CA LEU A 185 -7.03 7.74 -7.89
C LEU A 185 -7.99 7.92 -6.71
N PHE A 186 -8.78 6.89 -6.36
CA PHE A 186 -9.73 7.00 -5.26
C PHE A 186 -9.08 6.72 -3.90
N ASP A 187 -8.45 5.56 -3.76
CA ASP A 187 -7.92 5.15 -2.46
C ASP A 187 -6.79 6.06 -2.00
N ASP A 188 -5.87 6.44 -2.90
CA ASP A 188 -4.67 7.22 -2.57
C ASP A 188 -4.86 8.72 -2.77
N VAL A 189 -5.22 9.13 -4.00
CA VAL A 189 -5.25 10.55 -4.34
C VAL A 189 -6.43 11.25 -3.67
N TRP A 190 -7.66 10.78 -3.91
CA TRP A 190 -8.85 11.37 -3.30
C TRP A 190 -8.82 11.25 -1.77
N GLY A 191 -8.43 10.07 -1.24
CA GLY A 191 -8.35 9.84 0.19
C GLY A 191 -7.38 10.77 0.91
N ALA A 192 -6.17 10.96 0.38
CA ALA A 192 -5.18 11.87 0.94
C ALA A 192 -5.61 13.34 0.84
N GLN A 193 -6.23 13.73 -0.28
CA GLN A 193 -6.75 15.10 -0.45
C GLN A 193 -7.83 15.45 0.57
N ASN A 194 -8.68 14.49 0.96
CA ASN A 194 -9.71 14.71 1.97
C ASN A 194 -9.17 15.04 3.36
N VAL A 195 -7.93 14.73 3.64
CA VAL A 195 -7.26 15.15 4.89
C VAL A 195 -6.35 16.36 4.69
N GLY A 196 -6.29 16.92 3.46
CA GLY A 196 -5.52 18.12 3.15
C GLY A 196 -4.08 17.88 2.74
N MET A 197 -3.70 16.64 2.41
CA MET A 197 -2.37 16.33 1.86
C MET A 197 -2.30 16.70 0.37
N ARG A 198 -1.09 16.99 -0.13
CA ARG A 198 -0.80 16.98 -1.56
C ARG A 198 -0.72 15.56 -2.07
N THR A 199 -0.87 15.39 -3.38
CA THR A 199 -0.90 14.06 -3.98
C THR A 199 -0.11 13.99 -5.27
N VAL A 200 0.60 12.89 -5.43
CA VAL A 200 1.23 12.49 -6.69
C VAL A 200 0.69 11.11 -7.08
N HIS A 201 0.22 11.01 -8.31
CA HIS A 201 -0.25 9.77 -8.91
C HIS A 201 0.85 9.15 -9.76
N ILE A 202 1.07 7.84 -9.61
CA ILE A 202 1.99 7.03 -10.43
C ILE A 202 1.22 5.86 -11.06
N PRO A 203 0.66 6.00 -12.28
CA PRO A 203 -0.22 5.02 -12.91
C PRO A 203 0.54 3.89 -13.61
N HIS A 204 1.54 3.30 -12.96
CA HIS A 204 2.37 2.26 -13.60
C HIS A 204 1.93 0.82 -13.28
N SER A 205 0.97 0.63 -12.38
CA SER A 205 0.48 -0.70 -12.05
C SER A 205 -0.61 -1.17 -13.02
N ALA A 206 -0.52 -2.42 -13.46
CA ALA A 206 -1.53 -3.04 -14.30
C ALA A 206 -2.66 -3.64 -13.45
N ILE A 207 -3.44 -2.77 -12.79
CA ILE A 207 -4.57 -3.21 -11.96
C ILE A 207 -5.71 -3.68 -12.86
N PRO A 208 -6.27 -4.89 -12.64
CA PRO A 208 -7.44 -5.34 -13.36
C PRO A 208 -8.63 -4.38 -13.21
N ALA A 209 -9.36 -4.13 -14.30
CA ALA A 209 -10.46 -3.15 -14.33
C ALA A 209 -11.54 -3.43 -13.27
N ASN A 210 -11.77 -4.70 -12.90
CA ASN A 210 -12.73 -5.09 -11.86
C ASN A 210 -12.25 -4.76 -10.43
N GLN A 211 -10.98 -4.42 -10.24
CA GLN A 211 -10.40 -3.97 -8.97
C GLN A 211 -10.28 -2.44 -8.90
N ILE A 212 -10.46 -1.75 -10.01
CA ILE A 212 -10.53 -0.28 -10.07
C ILE A 212 -11.97 0.10 -9.72
N GLY A 213 -12.26 0.30 -8.43
CA GLY A 213 -13.61 0.63 -7.97
C GLY A 213 -14.06 2.02 -8.41
N HIS A 214 -13.29 3.05 -8.08
CA HIS A 214 -13.57 4.44 -8.39
C HIS A 214 -12.38 5.11 -9.07
N THR A 215 -12.67 6.02 -9.99
CA THR A 215 -11.67 6.82 -10.73
C THR A 215 -11.71 8.30 -10.33
N VAL A 216 -12.32 8.60 -9.19
CA VAL A 216 -12.39 9.97 -8.66
C VAL A 216 -11.06 10.29 -7.99
N GLY A 217 -10.51 11.45 -8.33
CA GLY A 217 -9.28 12.00 -7.79
C GLY A 217 -8.54 12.79 -8.88
N GLU A 218 -8.15 14.02 -8.57
CA GLU A 218 -7.33 14.87 -9.44
C GLU A 218 -6.01 15.12 -8.72
N PRO A 219 -4.91 14.41 -9.05
CA PRO A 219 -3.64 14.56 -8.37
C PRO A 219 -3.03 15.95 -8.62
N ASP A 220 -2.24 16.44 -7.66
CA ASP A 220 -1.47 17.69 -7.83
C ASP A 220 -0.36 17.54 -8.89
N ALA A 221 0.16 16.31 -9.07
CA ALA A 221 1.04 15.92 -10.18
C ALA A 221 0.88 14.44 -10.51
N THR A 222 1.31 14.08 -11.72
CA THR A 222 1.41 12.68 -12.17
C THR A 222 2.84 12.43 -12.65
N ILE A 223 3.43 11.34 -12.21
CA ILE A 223 4.76 10.87 -12.61
C ILE A 223 4.64 9.52 -13.32
N GLN A 224 5.63 9.18 -14.13
CA GLN A 224 5.72 7.88 -14.78
C GLN A 224 6.76 6.98 -14.11
N ARG A 225 7.68 7.57 -13.34
CA ARG A 225 8.75 6.89 -12.62
C ARG A 225 8.95 7.52 -11.25
N LEU A 226 9.27 6.71 -10.25
CA LEU A 226 9.55 7.21 -8.89
C LEU A 226 10.73 8.18 -8.85
N SER A 227 11.71 8.03 -9.73
CA SER A 227 12.87 8.94 -9.86
C SER A 227 12.51 10.39 -10.21
N GLU A 228 11.30 10.67 -10.70
CA GLU A 228 10.83 12.03 -10.99
C GLU A 228 10.37 12.81 -9.74
N LEU A 229 10.07 12.08 -8.65
CA LEU A 229 9.43 12.65 -7.46
C LEU A 229 10.28 13.73 -6.74
N PRO A 230 11.60 13.54 -6.51
CA PRO A 230 12.41 14.51 -5.80
C PRO A 230 12.40 15.90 -6.45
N GLU A 231 12.46 15.98 -7.79
CA GLU A 231 12.44 17.25 -8.52
C GLU A 231 11.10 17.98 -8.39
N ILE A 232 9.97 17.24 -8.38
CA ILE A 232 8.64 17.82 -8.16
C ILE A 232 8.56 18.47 -6.79
N ILE A 233 9.04 17.78 -5.75
CA ILE A 233 9.04 18.28 -4.38
C ILE A 233 9.93 19.53 -4.29
N ASP A 234 11.13 19.51 -4.88
CA ASP A 234 12.03 20.66 -4.91
C ASP A 234 11.39 21.88 -5.60
N GLY A 235 10.65 21.64 -6.70
CA GLY A 235 9.88 22.68 -7.39
C GLY A 235 8.80 23.30 -6.51
N TRP A 236 8.06 22.48 -5.81
CA TRP A 236 6.99 22.92 -4.90
C TRP A 236 7.55 23.68 -3.69
N ASN A 237 8.62 23.20 -3.10
CA ASN A 237 9.23 23.83 -1.92
C ASN A 237 9.88 25.18 -2.24
N LYS A 238 10.44 25.35 -3.46
CA LYS A 238 10.93 26.65 -3.93
C LYS A 238 9.84 27.70 -4.13
N THR A 239 8.64 27.27 -4.51
CA THR A 239 7.50 28.20 -4.72
C THR A 239 6.75 28.53 -3.44
N ALA A 240 6.96 27.77 -2.37
CA ALA A 240 6.37 27.96 -1.06
C ALA A 240 7.22 28.85 -0.12
N ALA A 241 8.47 29.12 -0.47
CA ALA A 241 9.42 29.96 0.26
C ALA A 241 9.32 31.41 -0.17
#